data_9155c33a7ae46b0607e3e9add77d6592
#
_entry.id   9155c33a7ae46b0607e3e9add77d6592
#
_cell.length_a   1.000
_cell.length_b   1.000
_cell.length_c   1.000
_cell.angle_alpha   90.00
_cell.angle_beta   90.00
_cell.angle_gamma   90.00
#
_symmetry.space_group_name_H-M   'P 1'
#
loop_
_entity.id
_entity.type
_entity.pdbx_description
1 polymer ?
#
loop_
_entity_poly.entity_id
_entity_poly.type
_entity_poly.pdbx_seq_one_letter_code
_entity_poly.pdbx_strand_id
1 'polypeptide(L)'
;MRKWLALIIALPLTAFAAPQEKIVALGGDVTEIISALGAESSLVARDSTSLWPQRVTSLPDVGYLRQLNAEGILAMRPTLVLASAQAQPSLALKQVEQSNVNVVTVPGDNDLSAIDEKIRVIAQAIHRVAQGEALRKTVQQELAALPTSPLNKRVLFILSHGGMNAMAAGQQTAADTAIRAAGLHNAMQGFSRYQPLSQEGVIASQPDLVVISQAGVQAVGGEANLWKLPGLAQTPAGRNKQILQIDDMALLGFSVRTPHAIQQLRDKAEQLP
;
A
#
# COMPACT_ATOMS: atom_id res chain seq x y z
N MET A 1 68.75 -18.38 33.42
CA MET A 1 67.43 -17.79 33.39
C MET A 1 66.99 -17.67 31.91
N ARG A 2 66.21 -18.63 31.40
CA ARG A 2 65.73 -18.65 29.98
C ARG A 2 64.37 -17.99 29.92
N LYS A 3 64.31 -16.82 29.29
CA LYS A 3 63.00 -16.13 29.01
C LYS A 3 62.37 -16.77 27.79
N TRP A 4 61.23 -17.40 27.98
CA TRP A 4 60.38 -17.88 26.88
C TRP A 4 59.49 -16.70 26.41
N LEU A 5 59.69 -16.23 25.18
CA LEU A 5 58.81 -15.31 24.51
C LEU A 5 57.66 -16.16 23.91
N ALA A 6 56.44 -16.01 24.41
CA ALA A 6 55.26 -16.56 23.81
C ALA A 6 54.82 -15.67 22.63
N LEU A 7 54.94 -16.18 21.43
CA LEU A 7 54.46 -15.53 20.20
C LEU A 7 52.92 -15.78 20.07
N ILE A 8 52.11 -14.77 20.37
CA ILE A 8 50.68 -14.84 20.17
C ILE A 8 50.40 -14.56 18.67
N ILE A 9 50.06 -15.61 17.90
CA ILE A 9 49.62 -15.51 16.52
C ILE A 9 48.15 -15.10 16.57
N ALA A 10 47.87 -13.83 16.30
CA ALA A 10 46.51 -13.34 16.07
C ALA A 10 46.03 -13.80 14.67
N LEU A 11 45.19 -14.82 14.61
CA LEU A 11 44.47 -15.20 13.39
C LEU A 11 43.44 -14.12 13.05
N PRO A 12 43.45 -13.59 11.81
CA PRO A 12 42.40 -12.69 11.39
C PRO A 12 41.06 -13.46 11.31
N LEU A 13 40.08 -13.07 12.11
CA LEU A 13 38.71 -13.49 11.91
C LEU A 13 38.22 -12.88 10.58
N THR A 14 38.25 -13.66 9.50
CA THR A 14 37.52 -13.32 8.27
C THR A 14 36.04 -13.44 8.59
N ALA A 15 35.38 -12.32 8.84
CA ALA A 15 33.95 -12.26 8.89
C ALA A 15 33.45 -12.63 7.49
N PHE A 16 32.94 -13.85 7.32
CA PHE A 16 32.12 -14.19 6.16
C PHE A 16 30.89 -13.31 6.22
N ALA A 17 30.85 -12.27 5.40
CA ALA A 17 29.60 -11.53 5.16
C ALA A 17 28.58 -12.54 4.65
N ALA A 18 27.46 -12.70 5.39
CA ALA A 18 26.34 -13.51 4.92
C ALA A 18 25.93 -12.98 3.52
N PRO A 19 25.59 -13.88 2.58
CA PRO A 19 25.16 -13.45 1.25
C PRO A 19 24.02 -12.44 1.41
N GLN A 20 24.18 -11.27 0.79
CA GLN A 20 23.18 -10.22 0.86
C GLN A 20 21.91 -10.72 0.20
N GLU A 21 20.80 -10.67 0.93
CA GLU A 21 19.48 -11.02 0.40
C GLU A 21 19.15 -10.15 -0.80
N LYS A 22 18.58 -10.78 -1.84
CA LYS A 22 18.08 -10.13 -3.06
C LYS A 22 16.58 -10.27 -3.08
N ILE A 23 15.88 -9.18 -2.75
CA ILE A 23 14.44 -9.19 -2.56
C ILE A 23 13.75 -8.62 -3.79
N VAL A 24 12.77 -9.34 -4.32
CA VAL A 24 11.75 -8.80 -5.21
C VAL A 24 10.50 -8.52 -4.39
N ALA A 25 10.04 -7.28 -4.39
CA ALA A 25 8.84 -6.85 -3.67
C ALA A 25 7.67 -6.70 -4.66
N LEU A 26 6.57 -7.37 -4.36
CA LEU A 26 5.35 -7.37 -5.17
C LEU A 26 4.18 -6.85 -4.34
N GLY A 27 3.86 -5.58 -4.53
CA GLY A 27 2.88 -4.80 -3.79
C GLY A 27 3.49 -3.53 -3.20
N GLY A 28 2.86 -2.39 -3.43
CA GLY A 28 3.30 -1.11 -2.89
C GLY A 28 3.38 -1.10 -1.37
N ASP A 29 2.42 -1.74 -0.71
CA ASP A 29 2.38 -1.95 0.74
C ASP A 29 3.58 -2.75 1.25
N VAL A 30 3.97 -3.80 0.53
CA VAL A 30 5.13 -4.63 0.84
C VAL A 30 6.42 -3.81 0.72
N THR A 31 6.58 -3.08 -0.37
CA THR A 31 7.75 -2.24 -0.62
C THR A 31 7.91 -1.13 0.41
N GLU A 32 6.82 -0.48 0.81
CA GLU A 32 6.79 0.54 1.85
C GLU A 32 7.27 0.00 3.20
N ILE A 33 6.80 -1.18 3.59
CA ILE A 33 7.18 -1.82 4.86
C ILE A 33 8.65 -2.25 4.82
N ILE A 34 9.15 -2.84 3.72
CA ILE A 34 10.57 -3.18 3.57
C ILE A 34 11.45 -1.95 3.73
N SER A 35 11.06 -0.84 3.10
CA SER A 35 11.77 0.44 3.20
C SER A 35 11.76 0.99 4.63
N ALA A 36 10.60 0.96 5.30
CA ALA A 36 10.46 1.40 6.70
C ALA A 36 11.28 0.54 7.69
N LEU A 37 11.47 -0.74 7.38
CA LEU A 37 12.36 -1.63 8.15
C LEU A 37 13.85 -1.40 7.85
N GLY A 38 14.20 -0.46 6.97
CA GLY A 38 15.59 -0.14 6.61
C GLY A 38 16.26 -1.22 5.75
N ALA A 39 15.50 -2.03 5.01
CA ALA A 39 16.01 -3.11 4.15
C ALA A 39 15.94 -2.78 2.65
N GLU A 40 15.76 -1.52 2.29
CA GLU A 40 15.61 -1.09 0.91
C GLU A 40 16.81 -1.44 0.02
N SER A 41 18.03 -1.43 0.58
CA SER A 41 19.24 -1.82 -0.13
C SER A 41 19.27 -3.29 -0.59
N SER A 42 18.40 -4.13 -0.03
CA SER A 42 18.22 -5.53 -0.44
C SER A 42 17.23 -5.69 -1.60
N LEU A 43 16.48 -4.64 -1.96
CA LEU A 43 15.55 -4.69 -3.09
C LEU A 43 16.31 -4.70 -4.41
N VAL A 44 16.02 -5.69 -5.25
CA VAL A 44 16.59 -5.82 -6.61
C VAL A 44 15.57 -5.53 -7.69
N ALA A 45 14.27 -5.61 -7.38
CA ALA A 45 13.18 -5.25 -8.27
C ALA A 45 11.88 -5.01 -7.48
N ARG A 46 10.93 -4.37 -8.14
CA ARG A 46 9.61 -4.04 -7.63
C ARG A 46 8.51 -4.34 -8.65
N ASP A 47 7.26 -4.38 -8.20
CA ASP A 47 6.12 -4.36 -9.12
C ASP A 47 5.69 -2.92 -9.49
N SER A 48 4.79 -2.79 -10.45
CA SER A 48 4.32 -1.48 -10.95
C SER A 48 3.56 -0.64 -9.90
N THR A 49 3.04 -1.24 -8.83
CA THR A 49 2.34 -0.52 -7.75
C THR A 49 3.27 0.06 -6.70
N SER A 50 4.53 -0.34 -6.69
CA SER A 50 5.56 0.08 -5.75
C SER A 50 6.19 1.41 -6.17
N LEU A 51 5.55 2.52 -5.80
CA LEU A 51 5.94 3.87 -6.19
C LEU A 51 6.53 4.70 -5.04
N TRP A 52 6.46 4.19 -3.81
CA TRP A 52 6.97 4.89 -2.63
C TRP A 52 7.90 3.97 -1.81
N PRO A 53 8.98 4.52 -1.22
CA PRO A 53 9.51 5.88 -1.40
C PRO A 53 10.00 6.10 -2.85
N GLN A 54 9.98 7.36 -3.32
CA GLN A 54 10.27 7.71 -4.71
C GLN A 54 11.54 7.04 -5.28
N ARG A 55 12.56 6.83 -4.45
CA ARG A 55 13.83 6.21 -4.88
C ARG A 55 13.67 4.75 -5.34
N VAL A 56 12.65 4.00 -4.89
CA VAL A 56 12.43 2.61 -5.37
C VAL A 56 11.99 2.56 -6.82
N THR A 57 11.50 3.67 -7.38
CA THR A 57 11.08 3.73 -8.78
C THR A 57 12.24 3.59 -9.78
N SER A 58 13.49 3.74 -9.30
CA SER A 58 14.69 3.46 -10.10
C SER A 58 15.01 1.97 -10.24
N LEU A 59 14.39 1.11 -9.42
CA LEU A 59 14.55 -0.34 -9.50
C LEU A 59 13.80 -0.90 -10.72
N PRO A 60 14.26 -2.02 -11.30
CA PRO A 60 13.55 -2.74 -12.34
C PRO A 60 12.10 -3.02 -11.95
N ASP A 61 11.18 -2.76 -12.87
CA ASP A 61 9.76 -3.05 -12.74
C ASP A 61 9.47 -4.42 -13.39
N VAL A 62 8.97 -5.37 -12.60
CA VAL A 62 8.63 -6.72 -13.06
C VAL A 62 7.17 -6.87 -13.47
N GLY A 63 6.45 -5.76 -13.59
CA GLY A 63 5.07 -5.69 -14.04
C GLY A 63 4.04 -5.56 -12.92
N TYR A 64 2.77 -5.59 -13.30
CA TYR A 64 1.67 -5.41 -12.36
C TYR A 64 1.41 -6.68 -11.54
N LEU A 65 1.28 -6.53 -10.21
CA LEU A 65 1.19 -7.66 -9.26
C LEU A 65 0.08 -8.69 -9.57
N ARG A 66 -0.96 -8.31 -10.32
CA ARG A 66 -2.04 -9.24 -10.75
C ARG A 66 -1.81 -9.85 -12.14
N GLN A 67 -0.73 -9.47 -12.83
CA GLN A 67 -0.38 -9.92 -14.18
C GLN A 67 1.11 -10.24 -14.24
N LEU A 68 1.62 -10.96 -13.25
CA LEU A 68 3.03 -11.27 -13.09
C LEU A 68 3.52 -12.26 -14.15
N ASN A 69 4.81 -12.15 -14.50
CA ASN A 69 5.55 -13.07 -15.32
C ASN A 69 6.72 -13.66 -14.51
N ALA A 70 6.77 -15.00 -14.44
CA ALA A 70 7.81 -15.71 -13.69
C ALA A 70 9.21 -15.45 -14.25
N GLU A 71 9.37 -15.38 -15.57
CA GLU A 71 10.65 -15.13 -16.23
C GLU A 71 11.20 -13.75 -15.85
N GLY A 72 10.36 -12.70 -15.85
CA GLY A 72 10.74 -11.35 -15.43
C GLY A 72 11.23 -11.30 -13.97
N ILE A 73 10.55 -12.02 -13.07
CA ILE A 73 10.96 -12.12 -11.66
C ILE A 73 12.28 -12.88 -11.53
N LEU A 74 12.41 -14.04 -12.17
CA LEU A 74 13.60 -14.89 -12.10
C LEU A 74 14.83 -14.23 -12.74
N ALA A 75 14.66 -13.39 -13.76
CA ALA A 75 15.74 -12.61 -14.37
C ALA A 75 16.44 -11.68 -13.37
N MET A 76 15.75 -11.26 -12.30
CA MET A 76 16.31 -10.45 -11.21
C MET A 76 17.17 -11.27 -10.25
N ARG A 77 17.22 -12.59 -10.39
CA ARG A 77 17.95 -13.54 -9.53
C ARG A 77 17.68 -13.32 -8.05
N PRO A 78 16.39 -13.28 -7.63
CA PRO A 78 16.04 -13.09 -6.24
C PRO A 78 16.43 -14.31 -5.40
N THR A 79 16.72 -14.07 -4.11
CA THR A 79 16.78 -15.11 -3.07
C THR A 79 15.45 -15.20 -2.32
N LEU A 80 14.71 -14.09 -2.30
CA LEU A 80 13.42 -13.95 -1.63
C LEU A 80 12.47 -13.13 -2.49
N VAL A 81 11.23 -13.57 -2.61
CA VAL A 81 10.11 -12.81 -3.14
C VAL A 81 9.10 -12.57 -2.03
N LEU A 82 8.81 -11.31 -1.73
CA LEU A 82 7.73 -10.92 -0.82
C LEU A 82 6.56 -10.42 -1.66
N ALA A 83 5.46 -11.16 -1.63
CA ALA A 83 4.31 -10.88 -2.47
C ALA A 83 3.05 -10.58 -1.64
N SER A 84 2.39 -9.45 -1.89
CA SER A 84 1.07 -9.17 -1.34
C SER A 84 0.10 -10.30 -1.67
N ALA A 85 -0.77 -10.68 -0.74
CA ALA A 85 -1.85 -11.64 -0.98
C ALA A 85 -2.76 -11.23 -2.14
N GLN A 86 -2.78 -9.95 -2.51
CA GLN A 86 -3.51 -9.46 -3.68
C GLN A 86 -2.92 -9.93 -5.02
N ALA A 87 -1.68 -10.45 -5.03
CA ALA A 87 -1.08 -11.09 -6.19
C ALA A 87 -1.59 -12.52 -6.42
N GLN A 88 -2.30 -13.10 -5.45
CA GLN A 88 -2.82 -14.47 -5.51
C GLN A 88 -4.25 -14.53 -6.08
N PRO A 89 -4.64 -15.64 -6.71
CA PRO A 89 -3.83 -16.80 -7.09
C PRO A 89 -2.89 -16.45 -8.27
N SER A 90 -1.61 -16.90 -8.23
CA SER A 90 -0.62 -16.61 -9.26
C SER A 90 0.13 -17.85 -9.71
N LEU A 91 -0.02 -18.20 -11.00
CA LEU A 91 0.77 -19.26 -11.62
C LEU A 91 2.25 -18.87 -11.69
N ALA A 92 2.54 -17.58 -11.93
CA ALA A 92 3.89 -17.06 -12.00
C ALA A 92 4.64 -17.24 -10.66
N LEU A 93 4.00 -16.96 -9.53
CA LEU A 93 4.62 -17.17 -8.21
C LEU A 93 4.90 -18.66 -7.94
N LYS A 94 4.00 -19.55 -8.33
CA LYS A 94 4.24 -20.99 -8.22
C LYS A 94 5.44 -21.44 -9.05
N GLN A 95 5.62 -20.91 -10.25
CA GLN A 95 6.79 -21.20 -11.09
C GLN A 95 8.09 -20.65 -10.47
N VAL A 96 8.05 -19.50 -9.82
CA VAL A 96 9.17 -18.93 -9.09
C VAL A 96 9.57 -19.83 -7.91
N GLU A 97 8.61 -20.32 -7.12
CA GLU A 97 8.84 -21.29 -6.03
C GLU A 97 9.47 -22.60 -6.54
N GLN A 98 8.97 -23.14 -7.67
CA GLN A 98 9.51 -24.34 -8.30
C GLN A 98 10.96 -24.17 -8.79
N SER A 99 11.41 -22.91 -8.94
CA SER A 99 12.79 -22.57 -9.28
C SER A 99 13.70 -22.39 -8.04
N ASN A 100 13.28 -22.92 -6.89
CA ASN A 100 13.99 -22.85 -5.60
C ASN A 100 14.19 -21.40 -5.06
N VAL A 101 13.32 -20.47 -5.40
CA VAL A 101 13.27 -19.15 -4.81
C VAL A 101 12.27 -19.18 -3.67
N ASN A 102 12.63 -18.62 -2.51
CA ASN A 102 11.71 -18.48 -1.39
C ASN A 102 10.65 -17.42 -1.72
N VAL A 103 9.36 -17.82 -1.69
CA VAL A 103 8.24 -16.90 -1.90
C VAL A 103 7.40 -16.83 -0.64
N VAL A 104 7.28 -15.64 -0.06
CA VAL A 104 6.48 -15.40 1.15
C VAL A 104 5.28 -14.53 0.76
N THR A 105 4.07 -15.04 1.02
CA THR A 105 2.84 -14.29 0.86
C THR A 105 2.61 -13.41 2.08
N VAL A 106 2.48 -12.10 1.84
CA VAL A 106 2.18 -11.09 2.86
C VAL A 106 0.67 -10.90 2.93
N PRO A 107 0.03 -11.03 4.10
CA PRO A 107 -1.42 -10.89 4.27
C PRO A 107 -1.95 -9.56 3.69
N GLY A 108 -3.20 -9.54 3.25
CA GLY A 108 -3.76 -8.38 2.52
C GLY A 108 -5.26 -8.18 2.75
N ASP A 109 -5.74 -8.31 3.99
CA ASP A 109 -7.14 -8.09 4.33
C ASP A 109 -7.51 -6.61 4.30
N ASN A 110 -8.80 -6.33 4.03
CA ASN A 110 -9.36 -4.96 4.04
C ASN A 110 -9.67 -4.48 5.47
N ASP A 111 -8.74 -4.69 6.38
CA ASP A 111 -8.82 -4.32 7.79
C ASP A 111 -7.51 -3.67 8.24
N LEU A 112 -7.58 -2.65 9.09
CA LEU A 112 -6.39 -1.94 9.58
C LEU A 112 -5.48 -2.82 10.45
N SER A 113 -6.01 -3.87 11.09
CA SER A 113 -5.21 -4.84 11.83
C SER A 113 -4.24 -5.61 10.92
N ALA A 114 -4.52 -5.69 9.61
CA ALA A 114 -3.63 -6.31 8.63
C ALA A 114 -2.25 -5.61 8.56
N ILE A 115 -2.16 -4.32 8.90
CA ILE A 115 -0.87 -3.59 8.91
C ILE A 115 0.10 -4.23 9.89
N ASP A 116 -0.36 -4.55 11.08
CA ASP A 116 0.43 -5.18 12.13
C ASP A 116 0.98 -6.53 11.67
N GLU A 117 0.14 -7.37 11.09
CA GLU A 117 0.50 -8.69 10.59
C GLU A 117 1.44 -8.62 9.38
N LYS A 118 1.23 -7.68 8.44
CA LYS A 118 2.14 -7.44 7.32
C LYS A 118 3.56 -7.10 7.80
N ILE A 119 3.68 -6.17 8.75
CA ILE A 119 4.97 -5.78 9.33
C ILE A 119 5.63 -6.99 9.98
N ARG A 120 4.89 -7.79 10.74
CA ARG A 120 5.40 -8.99 11.40
C ARG A 120 5.93 -10.01 10.39
N VAL A 121 5.14 -10.35 9.38
CA VAL A 121 5.53 -11.33 8.36
C VAL A 121 6.75 -10.89 7.58
N ILE A 122 6.78 -9.63 7.12
CA ILE A 122 7.91 -9.08 6.36
C ILE A 122 9.15 -9.03 7.25
N ALA A 123 9.05 -8.51 8.49
CA ALA A 123 10.19 -8.41 9.40
C ALA A 123 10.81 -9.77 9.74
N GLN A 124 9.98 -10.82 9.87
CA GLN A 124 10.46 -12.19 10.04
C GLN A 124 11.19 -12.70 8.79
N ALA A 125 10.60 -12.50 7.62
CA ALA A 125 11.15 -12.98 6.36
C ALA A 125 12.51 -12.36 6.01
N ILE A 126 12.74 -11.09 6.41
CA ILE A 126 14.01 -10.37 6.16
C ILE A 126 14.91 -10.28 7.40
N HIS A 127 14.67 -11.08 8.42
CA HIS A 127 15.47 -11.17 9.66
C HIS A 127 15.62 -9.83 10.41
N ARG A 128 14.56 -8.99 10.43
CA ARG A 128 14.52 -7.69 11.10
C ARG A 128 13.44 -7.61 12.18
N VAL A 129 13.32 -8.67 12.99
CA VAL A 129 12.23 -8.82 13.98
C VAL A 129 12.20 -7.65 14.97
N ALA A 130 13.35 -7.22 15.51
CA ALA A 130 13.40 -6.11 16.47
C ALA A 130 12.93 -4.78 15.86
N GLN A 131 13.33 -4.48 14.61
CA GLN A 131 12.85 -3.32 13.87
C GLN A 131 11.35 -3.44 13.58
N GLY A 132 10.88 -4.64 13.25
CA GLY A 132 9.46 -4.94 13.06
C GLY A 132 8.63 -4.63 14.29
N GLU A 133 9.05 -5.07 15.48
CA GLU A 133 8.36 -4.77 16.74
C GLU A 133 8.30 -3.26 17.03
N ALA A 134 9.41 -2.54 16.80
CA ALA A 134 9.44 -1.08 16.96
C ALA A 134 8.47 -0.38 15.98
N LEU A 135 8.47 -0.80 14.71
CA LEU A 135 7.61 -0.24 13.66
C LEU A 135 6.13 -0.51 13.95
N ARG A 136 5.77 -1.75 14.35
CA ARG A 136 4.41 -2.11 14.76
C ARG A 136 3.89 -1.20 15.87
N LYS A 137 4.70 -1.00 16.91
CA LYS A 137 4.36 -0.13 18.02
C LYS A 137 4.11 1.32 17.57
N THR A 138 4.96 1.84 16.67
CA THR A 138 4.79 3.19 16.11
C THR A 138 3.47 3.30 15.36
N VAL A 139 3.20 2.38 14.43
CA VAL A 139 1.97 2.41 13.63
C VAL A 139 0.71 2.24 14.49
N GLN A 140 0.77 1.35 15.52
CA GLN A 140 -0.34 1.21 16.48
C GLN A 140 -0.62 2.51 17.24
N GLN A 141 0.43 3.23 17.65
CA GLN A 141 0.29 4.54 18.30
C GLN A 141 -0.33 5.58 17.37
N GLU A 142 0.11 5.63 16.11
CA GLU A 142 -0.45 6.54 15.10
C GLU A 142 -1.92 6.23 14.81
N LEU A 143 -2.30 4.95 14.66
CA LEU A 143 -3.69 4.53 14.50
C LEU A 143 -4.55 4.90 15.71
N ALA A 144 -4.02 4.70 16.92
CA ALA A 144 -4.73 5.02 18.16
C ALA A 144 -4.90 6.54 18.37
N ALA A 145 -4.07 7.36 17.74
CA ALA A 145 -4.15 8.83 17.80
C ALA A 145 -5.16 9.42 16.79
N LEU A 146 -5.69 8.62 15.87
CA LEU A 146 -6.70 9.09 14.91
C LEU A 146 -7.97 9.56 15.64
N PRO A 147 -8.59 10.67 15.18
CA PRO A 147 -9.85 11.14 15.75
C PRO A 147 -10.95 10.08 15.59
N THR A 148 -11.52 9.63 16.71
CA THR A 148 -12.61 8.63 16.72
C THR A 148 -14.00 9.26 16.77
N SER A 149 -14.10 10.61 17.00
CA SER A 149 -15.37 11.31 17.04
C SER A 149 -16.06 11.26 15.67
N PRO A 150 -17.31 10.82 15.56
CA PRO A 150 -18.02 10.81 14.29
C PRO A 150 -18.16 12.23 13.74
N LEU A 151 -17.92 12.39 12.45
CA LEU A 151 -18.18 13.60 11.68
C LEU A 151 -19.23 13.25 10.60
N ASN A 152 -20.36 13.94 10.62
CA ASN A 152 -21.47 13.67 9.69
C ASN A 152 -21.16 14.21 8.28
N LYS A 153 -20.12 13.67 7.66
CA LYS A 153 -19.72 13.97 6.28
C LYS A 153 -19.68 12.67 5.47
N ARG A 154 -20.21 12.69 4.27
CA ARG A 154 -20.27 11.57 3.35
C ARG A 154 -19.18 11.68 2.30
N VAL A 155 -18.41 10.61 2.14
CA VAL A 155 -17.24 10.54 1.25
C VAL A 155 -17.52 9.55 0.13
N LEU A 156 -17.34 9.98 -1.10
CA LEU A 156 -17.32 9.11 -2.28
C LEU A 156 -15.86 8.90 -2.70
N PHE A 157 -15.36 7.66 -2.55
CA PHE A 157 -14.09 7.28 -3.13
C PHE A 157 -14.27 6.79 -4.56
N ILE A 158 -13.52 7.37 -5.48
CA ILE A 158 -13.51 6.99 -6.90
C ILE A 158 -12.18 6.33 -7.24
N LEU A 159 -12.25 5.06 -7.67
CA LEU A 159 -11.13 4.34 -8.25
C LEU A 159 -11.15 4.54 -9.77
N SER A 160 -10.07 5.05 -10.31
CA SER A 160 -9.88 5.19 -11.76
C SER A 160 -8.39 5.04 -12.10
N HIS A 161 -8.10 4.26 -13.12
CA HIS A 161 -6.77 4.09 -13.68
C HIS A 161 -6.85 4.18 -15.20
N GLY A 162 -5.72 4.36 -15.87
CA GLY A 162 -5.68 4.42 -17.34
C GLY A 162 -6.35 3.20 -17.97
N GLY A 163 -7.35 3.43 -18.83
CA GLY A 163 -8.12 2.40 -19.52
C GLY A 163 -9.28 1.76 -18.75
N MET A 164 -9.49 2.12 -17.48
CA MET A 164 -10.65 1.68 -16.69
C MET A 164 -11.73 2.75 -16.59
N ASN A 165 -12.99 2.31 -16.63
CA ASN A 165 -14.10 3.18 -16.24
C ASN A 165 -13.97 3.54 -14.73
N ALA A 166 -14.35 4.78 -14.40
CA ALA A 166 -14.39 5.22 -13.01
C ALA A 166 -15.38 4.36 -12.19
N MET A 167 -14.94 3.87 -11.04
CA MET A 167 -15.71 3.00 -10.16
C MET A 167 -15.85 3.63 -8.78
N ALA A 168 -17.02 3.47 -8.17
CA ALA A 168 -17.24 3.85 -6.78
C ALA A 168 -16.86 2.70 -5.83
N ALA A 169 -16.26 3.03 -4.69
CA ALA A 169 -16.00 2.10 -3.62
C ALA A 169 -17.25 1.93 -2.73
N GLY A 170 -17.88 0.75 -2.78
CA GLY A 170 -18.93 0.36 -1.86
C GLY A 170 -18.40 -0.21 -0.55
N GLN A 171 -19.27 -0.92 0.17
CA GLN A 171 -18.93 -1.63 1.40
C GLN A 171 -17.85 -2.70 1.17
N GLN A 172 -17.16 -3.12 2.24
CA GLN A 172 -16.15 -4.19 2.23
C GLN A 172 -14.95 -3.90 1.31
N THR A 173 -14.64 -2.63 1.08
CA THR A 173 -13.42 -2.18 0.40
C THR A 173 -12.44 -1.57 1.39
N ALA A 174 -11.17 -1.51 1.03
CA ALA A 174 -10.17 -0.77 1.81
C ALA A 174 -10.56 0.71 1.96
N ALA A 175 -11.14 1.31 0.91
CA ALA A 175 -11.65 2.68 0.97
C ALA A 175 -12.76 2.85 2.02
N ASP A 176 -13.71 1.91 2.07
CA ASP A 176 -14.78 1.89 3.07
C ASP A 176 -14.22 1.83 4.51
N THR A 177 -13.23 0.94 4.73
CA THR A 177 -12.57 0.83 6.03
C THR A 177 -11.82 2.12 6.39
N ALA A 178 -11.06 2.71 5.47
CA ALA A 178 -10.32 3.95 5.71
C ALA A 178 -11.24 5.14 5.99
N ILE A 179 -12.34 5.27 5.23
CA ILE A 179 -13.36 6.32 5.44
C ILE A 179 -13.97 6.20 6.84
N ARG A 180 -14.34 5.00 7.24
CA ARG A 180 -14.93 4.76 8.59
C ARG A 180 -13.90 4.99 9.70
N ALA A 181 -12.65 4.61 9.50
CA ALA A 181 -11.57 4.88 10.44
C ALA A 181 -11.28 6.37 10.63
N ALA A 182 -11.55 7.20 9.62
CA ALA A 182 -11.52 8.65 9.73
C ALA A 182 -12.74 9.25 10.46
N GLY A 183 -13.67 8.42 10.96
CA GLY A 183 -14.92 8.86 11.59
C GLY A 183 -15.93 9.44 10.60
N LEU A 184 -15.85 9.06 9.33
CA LEU A 184 -16.68 9.54 8.22
C LEU A 184 -17.63 8.45 7.71
N HIS A 185 -18.56 8.82 6.85
CA HIS A 185 -19.49 7.90 6.23
C HIS A 185 -19.12 7.65 4.76
N ASN A 186 -18.98 6.37 4.38
CA ASN A 186 -18.90 6.05 2.97
C ASN A 186 -20.26 6.36 2.32
N ALA A 187 -20.27 7.21 1.29
CA ALA A 187 -21.48 7.60 0.61
C ALA A 187 -22.17 6.43 -0.11
N MET A 188 -21.39 5.41 -0.50
CA MET A 188 -21.85 4.26 -1.29
C MET A 188 -22.15 3.04 -0.41
N GLN A 189 -23.31 3.06 0.27
CA GLN A 189 -23.71 1.98 1.19
C GLN A 189 -24.61 0.90 0.54
N GLY A 190 -25.10 1.12 -0.67
CA GLY A 190 -26.08 0.23 -1.31
C GLY A 190 -25.50 -1.03 -1.94
N PHE A 191 -24.17 -1.19 -1.96
CA PHE A 191 -23.50 -2.32 -2.58
C PHE A 191 -22.13 -2.61 -1.95
N SER A 192 -21.59 -3.80 -2.20
CA SER A 192 -20.24 -4.21 -1.78
C SER A 192 -19.27 -4.19 -2.95
N ARG A 193 -17.97 -4.03 -2.64
CA ARG A 193 -16.86 -3.96 -3.60
C ARG A 193 -16.92 -2.69 -4.46
N TYR A 194 -16.22 -2.71 -5.59
CA TYR A 194 -16.20 -1.60 -6.55
C TYR A 194 -17.23 -1.83 -7.65
N GLN A 195 -18.00 -0.80 -7.95
CA GLN A 195 -18.97 -0.82 -9.05
C GLN A 195 -18.85 0.44 -9.91
N PRO A 196 -19.15 0.37 -11.21
CA PRO A 196 -19.19 1.54 -12.08
C PRO A 196 -20.08 2.65 -11.50
N LEU A 197 -19.69 3.91 -11.69
CA LEU A 197 -20.50 5.04 -11.28
C LEU A 197 -21.84 5.03 -12.05
N SER A 198 -22.95 5.10 -11.32
CA SER A 198 -24.25 5.36 -11.89
C SER A 198 -24.74 6.76 -11.49
N GLN A 199 -25.39 7.46 -12.43
CA GLN A 199 -25.89 8.81 -12.16
C GLN A 199 -26.86 8.82 -10.98
N GLU A 200 -27.82 7.92 -10.96
CA GLU A 200 -28.81 7.82 -9.89
C GLU A 200 -28.18 7.51 -8.54
N GLY A 201 -27.27 6.52 -8.49
CA GLY A 201 -26.57 6.13 -7.26
C GLY A 201 -25.72 7.26 -6.67
N VAL A 202 -24.98 7.98 -7.52
CA VAL A 202 -24.16 9.12 -7.10
C VAL A 202 -25.03 10.27 -6.58
N ILE A 203 -26.12 10.62 -7.29
CA ILE A 203 -27.05 11.67 -6.83
C ILE A 203 -27.71 11.27 -5.51
N ALA A 204 -28.19 10.05 -5.38
CA ALA A 204 -28.84 9.56 -4.16
C ALA A 204 -27.91 9.52 -2.96
N SER A 205 -26.61 9.22 -3.17
CA SER A 205 -25.61 9.14 -2.11
C SER A 205 -25.21 10.48 -1.53
N GLN A 206 -25.45 11.60 -2.24
CA GLN A 206 -25.17 12.98 -1.80
C GLN A 206 -23.82 13.14 -1.08
N PRO A 207 -22.68 12.82 -1.71
CA PRO A 207 -21.37 12.97 -1.08
C PRO A 207 -21.05 14.46 -0.82
N ASP A 208 -20.41 14.72 0.32
CA ASP A 208 -19.88 16.02 0.71
C ASP A 208 -18.45 16.20 0.18
N LEU A 209 -17.73 15.08 -0.04
CA LEU A 209 -16.35 15.05 -0.48
C LEU A 209 -16.15 13.92 -1.51
N VAL A 210 -15.43 14.23 -2.58
CA VAL A 210 -14.89 13.22 -3.52
C VAL A 210 -13.43 12.98 -3.17
N VAL A 211 -13.04 11.70 -3.05
CA VAL A 211 -11.65 11.26 -2.86
C VAL A 211 -11.23 10.45 -4.07
N ILE A 212 -10.09 10.78 -4.64
CA ILE A 212 -9.54 10.13 -5.84
C ILE A 212 -8.02 10.30 -5.84
N SER A 213 -7.27 9.38 -6.44
CA SER A 213 -5.83 9.56 -6.61
C SER A 213 -5.48 10.58 -7.70
N GLN A 214 -4.27 11.13 -7.65
CA GLN A 214 -3.78 12.00 -8.71
C GLN A 214 -3.77 11.28 -10.07
N ALA A 215 -3.36 10.01 -10.09
CA ALA A 215 -3.41 9.19 -11.30
C ALA A 215 -4.86 8.99 -11.78
N GLY A 216 -5.80 8.84 -10.85
CA GLY A 216 -7.23 8.75 -11.16
C GLY A 216 -7.78 10.03 -11.79
N VAL A 217 -7.38 11.20 -11.29
CA VAL A 217 -7.75 12.49 -11.90
C VAL A 217 -7.22 12.60 -13.33
N GLN A 218 -5.98 12.17 -13.55
CA GLN A 218 -5.40 12.15 -14.90
C GLN A 218 -6.13 11.15 -15.82
N ALA A 219 -6.48 9.97 -15.30
CA ALA A 219 -7.19 8.94 -16.06
C ALA A 219 -8.57 9.39 -16.55
N VAL A 220 -9.29 10.22 -15.78
CA VAL A 220 -10.58 10.80 -16.20
C VAL A 220 -10.41 12.04 -17.08
N GLY A 221 -9.18 12.45 -17.40
CA GLY A 221 -8.88 13.60 -18.26
C GLY A 221 -8.82 14.94 -17.52
N GLY A 222 -8.49 14.93 -16.24
CA GLY A 222 -8.31 16.12 -15.40
C GLY A 222 -9.51 16.43 -14.51
N GLU A 223 -9.31 17.34 -13.55
CA GLU A 223 -10.34 17.71 -12.56
C GLU A 223 -11.62 18.26 -13.19
N ALA A 224 -11.51 19.04 -14.26
CA ALA A 224 -12.69 19.55 -14.96
C ALA A 224 -13.59 18.44 -15.52
N ASN A 225 -12.99 17.32 -15.96
CA ASN A 225 -13.72 16.16 -16.46
C ASN A 225 -14.21 15.25 -15.31
N LEU A 226 -13.52 15.23 -14.17
CA LEU A 226 -14.01 14.53 -12.98
C LEU A 226 -15.44 14.98 -12.65
N TRP A 227 -15.69 16.28 -12.65
CA TRP A 227 -17.00 16.82 -12.31
C TRP A 227 -18.10 16.55 -13.36
N LYS A 228 -17.71 16.05 -14.55
CA LYS A 228 -18.65 15.59 -15.59
C LYS A 228 -18.99 14.11 -15.45
N LEU A 229 -18.36 13.39 -14.54
CA LEU A 229 -18.72 12.00 -14.28
C LEU A 229 -20.19 11.89 -13.82
N PRO A 230 -20.85 10.74 -14.07
CA PRO A 230 -22.27 10.60 -13.85
C PRO A 230 -22.73 11.06 -12.46
N GLY A 231 -23.62 12.02 -12.41
CA GLY A 231 -24.27 12.51 -11.19
C GLY A 231 -23.44 13.47 -10.32
N LEU A 232 -22.11 13.54 -10.48
CA LEU A 232 -21.25 14.27 -9.55
C LEU A 232 -21.57 15.76 -9.45
N ALA A 233 -21.80 16.44 -10.57
CA ALA A 233 -22.13 17.88 -10.59
C ALA A 233 -23.38 18.24 -9.76
N GLN A 234 -24.27 17.28 -9.51
CA GLN A 234 -25.52 17.46 -8.80
C GLN A 234 -25.40 17.17 -7.29
N THR A 235 -24.24 16.73 -6.83
CA THR A 235 -23.97 16.45 -5.41
C THR A 235 -23.47 17.68 -4.66
N PRO A 236 -23.51 17.71 -3.31
CA PRO A 236 -22.84 18.75 -2.52
C PRO A 236 -21.36 18.91 -2.88
N ALA A 237 -20.63 17.79 -2.99
CA ALA A 237 -19.22 17.81 -3.40
C ALA A 237 -19.00 18.44 -4.78
N GLY A 238 -19.86 18.09 -5.76
CA GLY A 238 -19.76 18.61 -7.12
C GLY A 238 -20.07 20.10 -7.23
N ARG A 239 -21.13 20.57 -6.53
CA ARG A 239 -21.49 21.99 -6.49
C ARG A 239 -20.40 22.87 -5.87
N ASN A 240 -19.74 22.36 -4.82
CA ASN A 240 -18.73 23.09 -4.06
C ASN A 240 -17.29 22.74 -4.47
N LYS A 241 -17.10 21.87 -5.48
CA LYS A 241 -15.80 21.38 -5.95
C LYS A 241 -14.94 20.79 -4.83
N GLN A 242 -15.58 20.06 -3.91
CA GLN A 242 -14.90 19.45 -2.78
C GLN A 242 -14.23 18.13 -3.18
N ILE A 243 -12.93 18.18 -3.35
CA ILE A 243 -12.07 17.06 -3.74
C ILE A 243 -10.90 16.93 -2.77
N LEU A 244 -10.50 15.69 -2.49
CA LEU A 244 -9.21 15.33 -1.92
C LEU A 244 -8.49 14.43 -2.92
N GLN A 245 -7.37 14.90 -3.44
CA GLN A 245 -6.44 14.07 -4.18
C GLN A 245 -5.46 13.45 -3.19
N ILE A 246 -5.45 12.12 -3.12
CA ILE A 246 -4.62 11.38 -2.17
C ILE A 246 -3.88 10.25 -2.89
N ASP A 247 -2.73 9.84 -2.37
CA ASP A 247 -2.07 8.62 -2.84
C ASP A 247 -2.95 7.41 -2.45
N ASP A 248 -3.47 6.72 -3.45
CA ASP A 248 -4.35 5.58 -3.26
C ASP A 248 -3.64 4.42 -2.55
N MET A 249 -2.36 4.17 -2.81
CA MET A 249 -1.60 3.15 -2.09
C MET A 249 -1.44 3.51 -0.61
N ALA A 250 -1.21 4.77 -0.27
CA ALA A 250 -1.15 5.21 1.12
C ALA A 250 -2.46 4.98 1.86
N LEU A 251 -3.61 5.24 1.20
CA LEU A 251 -4.92 5.08 1.82
C LEU A 251 -5.42 3.62 1.81
N LEU A 252 -5.21 2.89 0.71
CA LEU A 252 -5.83 1.58 0.44
C LEU A 252 -4.88 0.40 0.64
N GLY A 253 -3.57 0.64 0.63
CA GLY A 253 -2.57 -0.42 0.74
C GLY A 253 -2.47 -1.01 2.13
N PHE A 254 -2.95 -0.31 3.14
CA PHE A 254 -2.82 -0.67 4.54
C PHE A 254 -1.37 -1.03 4.88
N SER A 255 -0.55 0.02 4.87
CA SER A 255 0.88 -0.02 5.20
C SER A 255 1.24 1.10 6.20
N VAL A 256 2.51 1.37 6.35
CA VAL A 256 3.03 2.35 7.32
C VAL A 256 2.58 3.79 7.07
N ARG A 257 2.10 4.12 5.87
CA ARG A 257 1.58 5.47 5.55
C ARG A 257 0.07 5.63 5.78
N THR A 258 -0.63 4.54 6.00
CA THR A 258 -2.10 4.54 6.11
C THR A 258 -2.63 5.42 7.25
N PRO A 259 -2.04 5.45 8.47
CA PRO A 259 -2.51 6.36 9.52
C PRO A 259 -2.50 7.82 9.08
N HIS A 260 -1.41 8.25 8.42
CA HIS A 260 -1.29 9.61 7.92
C HIS A 260 -2.31 9.91 6.80
N ALA A 261 -2.54 8.98 5.89
CA ALA A 261 -3.54 9.13 4.83
C ALA A 261 -4.98 9.26 5.38
N ILE A 262 -5.31 8.47 6.42
CA ILE A 262 -6.59 8.58 7.13
C ILE A 262 -6.71 9.94 7.82
N GLN A 263 -5.63 10.43 8.46
CA GLN A 263 -5.63 11.76 9.08
C GLN A 263 -5.85 12.87 8.03
N GLN A 264 -5.18 12.80 6.89
CA GLN A 264 -5.40 13.76 5.79
C GLN A 264 -6.86 13.77 5.30
N LEU A 265 -7.48 12.59 5.21
CA LEU A 265 -8.89 12.47 4.85
C LEU A 265 -9.78 13.15 5.90
N ARG A 266 -9.50 12.93 7.18
CA ARG A 266 -10.21 13.55 8.31
C ARG A 266 -10.06 15.07 8.30
N ASP A 267 -8.84 15.57 8.20
CA ASP A 267 -8.54 17.00 8.20
C ASP A 267 -9.26 17.73 7.04
N LYS A 268 -9.29 17.10 5.85
CA LYS A 268 -10.03 17.66 4.72
C LYS A 268 -11.53 17.69 4.97
N ALA A 269 -12.08 16.65 5.59
CA ALA A 269 -13.52 16.59 5.88
C ALA A 269 -13.95 17.63 6.94
N GLU A 270 -13.09 17.93 7.91
CA GLU A 270 -13.34 18.96 8.93
C GLU A 270 -13.38 20.38 8.35
N GLN A 271 -12.71 20.62 7.23
CA GLN A 271 -12.68 21.91 6.54
C GLN A 271 -13.91 22.15 5.65
N LEU A 272 -14.76 21.12 5.47
CA LEU A 272 -15.95 21.25 4.65
C LEU A 272 -17.03 22.09 5.36
N PRO A 273 -17.77 22.92 4.60
CA PRO A 273 -18.85 23.73 5.13
C PRO A 273 -19.98 22.92 5.75
#